data_51cb523693f35f89f1ef14345329f17e
#
_entry.id   51cb523693f35f89f1ef14345329f17e
#
_cell.length_a   1.000
_cell.length_b   1.000
_cell.length_c   1.000
_cell.angle_alpha   90.00
_cell.angle_beta   90.00
_cell.angle_gamma   90.00
#
_symmetry.space_group_name_H-M   'P 1'
#
loop_
_entity.id
_entity.type
_entity.pdbx_description
1 polymer ?
#
loop_
_entity_poly.entity_id
_entity_poly.type
_entity_poly.pdbx_seq_one_letter_code
_entity_poly.pdbx_strand_id
1 'polypeptide(L)'
;MIKGFKIRIFPTPEQENHIQQHIDCCRATWNMLLGYNINYFTDCKKSLYLYDLSKILTQMKHTEDYEWMNKVSAQSLQKICKDLSDTLREYTTGKARLPRFKSKKFSKQAYPVSPRLSFSSTYVQIEKLGRVTYQTNLYLPLGKGNKFMNPRISKQGKKWILSLSMECESQAYQLIDTTMGIDLGIKELAVVSFGDSKLVFHNINKTPRVKRLESKLKHLQRTVSRKYEVGNKLHPDNKYLKTGAIKRHEELICNIYRKLSNIRKNYLHQTTHMLVSKLPRVVGMETLNVIGMMKNRHLANRIQKQGFYEFYRQMQYKCKERGIILVQADRFYPSSKTCSHCGHIKKDLKLSDRTYRCPKCGMELDRDYNAAINLAHYAGAILETA
;
A
#
# COMPACT_ATOMS: atom_id res chain seq x y z
N MET A 1 5.98 -13.57 -14.57
CA MET A 1 6.10 -12.59 -13.47
C MET A 1 5.03 -12.80 -12.41
N ILE A 2 5.28 -12.40 -11.14
CA ILE A 2 4.28 -12.55 -10.07
C ILE A 2 3.39 -11.30 -9.99
N LYS A 3 2.06 -11.48 -10.12
CA LYS A 3 1.06 -10.41 -9.98
C LYS A 3 0.16 -10.65 -8.77
N GLY A 4 -0.21 -9.58 -8.07
CA GLY A 4 -1.13 -9.60 -6.92
C GLY A 4 -2.56 -9.23 -7.32
N PHE A 5 -3.52 -10.04 -6.91
CA PHE A 5 -4.94 -9.83 -7.19
C PHE A 5 -5.74 -9.60 -5.90
N LYS A 6 -6.74 -8.74 -6.00
CA LYS A 6 -7.72 -8.49 -4.93
C LYS A 6 -9.12 -8.70 -5.49
N ILE A 7 -9.80 -9.69 -4.96
CA ILE A 7 -11.09 -10.17 -5.44
C ILE A 7 -12.11 -9.93 -4.34
N ARG A 8 -13.24 -9.32 -4.68
CA ARG A 8 -14.34 -9.18 -3.72
C ARG A 8 -15.10 -10.50 -3.63
N ILE A 9 -15.27 -11.01 -2.42
CA ILE A 9 -16.04 -12.22 -2.13
C ILE A 9 -17.30 -11.87 -1.34
N PHE A 10 -18.33 -12.73 -1.47
CA PHE A 10 -19.66 -12.56 -0.85
C PHE A 10 -19.98 -13.83 -0.04
N PRO A 11 -19.43 -13.96 1.15
CA PRO A 11 -19.76 -15.09 2.03
C PRO A 11 -21.19 -14.99 2.55
N THR A 12 -21.82 -16.12 2.82
CA THR A 12 -23.07 -16.22 3.54
C THR A 12 -22.87 -15.83 5.01
N PRO A 13 -23.93 -15.55 5.80
CA PRO A 13 -23.82 -15.25 7.22
C PRO A 13 -23.06 -16.35 8.01
N GLU A 14 -23.29 -17.61 7.69
CA GLU A 14 -22.58 -18.75 8.28
C GLU A 14 -21.09 -18.72 7.93
N GLN A 15 -20.78 -18.50 6.66
CA GLN A 15 -19.40 -18.36 6.19
C GLN A 15 -18.71 -17.12 6.82
N GLU A 16 -19.43 -16.00 7.02
CA GLU A 16 -18.88 -14.84 7.73
C GLU A 16 -18.49 -15.19 9.17
N ASN A 17 -19.30 -15.98 9.87
CA ASN A 17 -18.99 -16.46 11.23
C ASN A 17 -17.75 -17.37 11.22
N HIS A 18 -17.66 -18.30 10.29
CA HIS A 18 -16.45 -19.13 10.11
C HIS A 18 -15.20 -18.31 9.80
N ILE A 19 -15.30 -17.34 8.90
CA ILE A 19 -14.19 -16.42 8.61
C ILE A 19 -13.76 -15.65 9.87
N GLN A 20 -14.73 -15.19 10.68
CA GLN A 20 -14.44 -14.47 11.92
C GLN A 20 -13.74 -15.38 12.94
N GLN A 21 -14.17 -16.64 13.07
CA GLN A 21 -13.50 -17.62 13.91
C GLN A 21 -12.05 -17.85 13.47
N HIS A 22 -11.79 -18.01 12.17
CA HIS A 22 -10.42 -18.14 11.65
C HIS A 22 -9.55 -16.91 11.95
N ILE A 23 -10.10 -15.69 11.82
CA ILE A 23 -9.40 -14.45 12.16
C ILE A 23 -9.04 -14.41 13.64
N ASP A 24 -9.99 -14.76 14.52
CA ASP A 24 -9.79 -14.72 15.97
C ASP A 24 -8.81 -15.81 16.43
N CYS A 25 -8.91 -17.03 15.88
CA CYS A 25 -7.95 -18.11 16.12
C CYS A 25 -6.54 -17.74 15.66
N CYS A 26 -6.36 -17.24 14.44
CA CYS A 26 -5.06 -16.83 13.94
C CYS A 26 -4.45 -15.69 14.77
N ARG A 27 -5.27 -14.76 15.25
CA ARG A 27 -4.85 -13.68 16.15
C ARG A 27 -4.40 -14.21 17.51
N ALA A 28 -5.17 -15.11 18.11
CA ALA A 28 -4.84 -15.75 19.38
C ALA A 28 -3.53 -16.55 19.25
N THR A 29 -3.41 -17.41 18.24
CA THR A 29 -2.18 -18.18 17.95
C THR A 29 -0.95 -17.29 17.81
N TRP A 30 -1.05 -16.17 17.03
CA TRP A 30 0.04 -15.20 16.95
C TRP A 30 0.45 -14.67 18.32
N ASN A 31 -0.52 -14.27 19.15
CA ASN A 31 -0.24 -13.68 20.45
C ASN A 31 0.41 -14.69 21.41
N MET A 32 -0.09 -15.92 21.41
CA MET A 32 0.45 -16.99 22.27
C MET A 32 1.88 -17.33 21.86
N LEU A 33 2.12 -17.58 20.57
CA LEU A 33 3.47 -17.89 20.08
C LEU A 33 4.45 -16.72 20.29
N LEU A 34 4.00 -15.48 20.16
CA LEU A 34 4.82 -14.31 20.49
C LEU A 34 5.13 -14.24 21.98
N GLY A 35 4.16 -14.53 22.86
CA GLY A 35 4.37 -14.62 24.30
C GLY A 35 5.41 -15.69 24.65
N TYR A 36 5.28 -16.89 24.10
CA TYR A 36 6.28 -17.95 24.25
C TYR A 36 7.68 -17.52 23.81
N ASN A 37 7.77 -16.87 22.66
CA ASN A 37 9.07 -16.37 22.17
C ASN A 37 9.67 -15.29 23.07
N ILE A 38 8.86 -14.37 23.61
CA ILE A 38 9.35 -13.32 24.51
C ILE A 38 9.89 -13.95 25.81
N ASN A 39 9.15 -14.88 26.42
CA ASN A 39 9.59 -15.59 27.61
C ASN A 39 10.90 -16.36 27.36
N TYR A 40 10.93 -17.15 26.29
CA TYR A 40 12.14 -17.91 25.92
C TYR A 40 13.34 -17.00 25.65
N PHE A 41 13.13 -15.85 25.02
CA PHE A 41 14.19 -14.87 24.80
C PHE A 41 14.68 -14.24 26.11
N THR A 42 13.79 -14.04 27.09
CA THR A 42 14.16 -13.51 28.40
C THR A 42 15.10 -14.48 29.11
N ASP A 43 14.80 -15.80 29.06
CA ASP A 43 15.52 -16.84 29.74
C ASP A 43 16.81 -17.24 29.01
N CYS A 44 16.72 -17.48 27.71
CA CYS A 44 17.80 -18.09 26.92
C CYS A 44 18.55 -17.11 26.01
N LYS A 45 18.13 -15.83 25.90
CA LYS A 45 18.67 -14.81 24.96
C LYS A 45 18.65 -15.23 23.48
N LYS A 46 17.80 -16.20 23.14
CA LYS A 46 17.63 -16.74 21.78
C LYS A 46 16.16 -16.61 21.35
N SER A 47 15.91 -16.34 20.07
CA SER A 47 14.56 -16.32 19.51
C SER A 47 14.18 -17.69 18.95
N LEU A 48 12.91 -18.05 19.10
CA LEU A 48 12.31 -19.21 18.46
C LEU A 48 11.93 -18.88 17.03
N TYR A 49 12.22 -19.80 16.11
CA TYR A 49 11.90 -19.62 14.69
C TYR A 49 10.89 -20.66 14.21
N LEU A 50 10.70 -20.75 12.88
CA LEU A 50 9.63 -21.52 12.27
C LEU A 50 9.51 -22.95 12.79
N TYR A 51 10.62 -23.67 12.92
CA TYR A 51 10.61 -25.05 13.38
C TYR A 51 10.09 -25.16 14.83
N ASP A 52 10.66 -24.36 15.72
CA ASP A 52 10.29 -24.35 17.15
C ASP A 52 8.83 -23.91 17.34
N LEU A 53 8.44 -22.82 16.67
CA LEU A 53 7.07 -22.30 16.72
C LEU A 53 6.05 -23.32 16.19
N SER A 54 6.42 -24.09 15.16
CA SER A 54 5.56 -25.14 14.61
C SER A 54 5.45 -26.34 15.56
N LYS A 55 6.54 -26.71 16.26
CA LYS A 55 6.54 -27.76 17.28
C LYS A 55 5.64 -27.38 18.46
N ILE A 56 5.79 -26.15 18.96
CA ILE A 56 4.94 -25.60 20.04
C ILE A 56 3.48 -25.61 19.60
N LEU A 57 3.15 -25.12 18.40
CA LEU A 57 1.79 -25.13 17.86
C LEU A 57 1.21 -26.56 17.82
N THR A 58 2.01 -27.55 17.43
CA THR A 58 1.57 -28.96 17.39
C THR A 58 1.27 -29.48 18.78
N GLN A 59 2.15 -29.24 19.75
CA GLN A 59 1.94 -29.61 21.14
C GLN A 59 0.67 -28.97 21.71
N MET A 60 0.47 -27.66 21.48
CA MET A 60 -0.74 -26.96 21.93
C MET A 60 -2.02 -27.59 21.41
N LYS A 61 -2.08 -28.01 20.15
CA LYS A 61 -3.27 -28.63 19.55
C LYS A 61 -3.69 -29.94 20.18
N HIS A 62 -2.81 -30.61 20.88
CA HIS A 62 -3.08 -31.85 21.60
C HIS A 62 -3.52 -31.62 23.06
N THR A 63 -3.57 -30.36 23.50
CA THR A 63 -4.01 -29.99 24.87
C THR A 63 -5.47 -29.55 24.82
N GLU A 64 -6.26 -29.91 25.78
CA GLU A 64 -7.71 -29.60 25.87
C GLU A 64 -7.98 -28.09 25.80
N ASP A 65 -7.19 -27.28 26.48
CA ASP A 65 -7.31 -25.78 26.47
C ASP A 65 -7.26 -25.16 25.09
N TYR A 66 -6.70 -25.86 24.10
CA TYR A 66 -6.48 -25.35 22.74
C TYR A 66 -7.21 -26.15 21.64
N GLU A 67 -8.17 -26.99 22.01
CA GLU A 67 -8.96 -27.80 21.08
C GLU A 67 -9.61 -26.93 19.98
N TRP A 68 -9.97 -25.71 20.30
CA TRP A 68 -10.53 -24.74 19.35
C TRP A 68 -9.62 -24.47 18.13
N MET A 69 -8.31 -24.71 18.23
CA MET A 69 -7.38 -24.59 17.10
C MET A 69 -7.67 -25.62 15.99
N ASN A 70 -8.27 -26.76 16.32
CA ASN A 70 -8.61 -27.81 15.36
C ASN A 70 -9.83 -27.46 14.51
N LYS A 71 -10.62 -26.45 14.91
CA LYS A 71 -11.80 -25.95 14.16
C LYS A 71 -11.41 -25.13 12.94
N VAL A 72 -10.15 -24.69 12.83
CA VAL A 72 -9.65 -23.87 11.72
C VAL A 72 -8.65 -24.64 10.85
N SER A 73 -8.33 -24.10 9.66
CA SER A 73 -7.36 -24.73 8.77
C SER A 73 -5.97 -24.80 9.41
N ALA A 74 -5.40 -26.00 9.43
CA ALA A 74 -4.03 -26.21 9.91
C ALA A 74 -3.01 -25.39 9.11
N GLN A 75 -3.20 -25.27 7.81
CA GLN A 75 -2.33 -24.46 6.94
C GLN A 75 -2.37 -22.96 7.30
N SER A 76 -3.54 -22.47 7.73
CA SER A 76 -3.68 -21.09 8.21
C SER A 76 -2.81 -20.85 9.45
N LEU A 77 -2.84 -21.78 10.41
CA LEU A 77 -2.04 -21.67 11.64
C LEU A 77 -0.54 -21.84 11.37
N GLN A 78 -0.15 -22.77 10.52
CA GLN A 78 1.24 -22.93 10.07
C GLN A 78 1.78 -21.65 9.38
N LYS A 79 0.94 -21.00 8.59
CA LYS A 79 1.33 -19.71 7.96
C LYS A 79 1.50 -18.61 9.00
N ILE A 80 0.78 -18.64 10.12
CA ILE A 80 0.99 -17.70 11.25
C ILE A 80 2.36 -17.94 11.90
N CYS A 81 2.79 -19.19 12.10
CA CYS A 81 4.14 -19.50 12.58
C CYS A 81 5.20 -18.93 11.65
N LYS A 82 5.02 -19.13 10.34
CA LYS A 82 5.95 -18.59 9.34
C LYS A 82 5.99 -17.05 9.37
N ASP A 83 4.84 -16.39 9.35
CA ASP A 83 4.75 -14.92 9.39
C ASP A 83 5.41 -14.35 10.66
N LEU A 84 5.25 -15.01 11.80
CA LEU A 84 5.89 -14.60 13.06
C LEU A 84 7.40 -14.80 12.98
N SER A 85 7.86 -15.99 12.52
CA SER A 85 9.29 -16.29 12.33
C SER A 85 9.98 -15.28 11.41
N ASP A 86 9.35 -14.94 10.28
CA ASP A 86 9.88 -13.96 9.33
C ASP A 86 9.99 -12.58 10.00
N THR A 87 8.97 -12.15 10.76
CA THR A 87 8.99 -10.86 11.47
C THR A 87 10.05 -10.83 12.59
N LEU A 88 10.25 -11.94 13.30
CA LEU A 88 11.30 -12.05 14.31
C LEU A 88 12.69 -11.97 13.69
N ARG A 89 12.91 -12.58 12.53
CA ARG A 89 14.17 -12.44 11.77
C ARG A 89 14.43 -11.01 11.33
N GLU A 90 13.41 -10.31 10.85
CA GLU A 90 13.55 -8.89 10.50
C GLU A 90 13.90 -8.03 11.73
N TYR A 91 13.35 -8.34 12.90
CA TYR A 91 13.69 -7.69 14.17
C TYR A 91 15.14 -7.96 14.57
N THR A 92 15.56 -9.23 14.59
CA THR A 92 16.94 -9.60 14.99
C THR A 92 18.01 -9.08 14.03
N THR A 93 17.67 -8.86 12.76
CA THR A 93 18.56 -8.22 11.76
C THR A 93 18.50 -6.69 11.76
N GLY A 94 17.77 -6.06 12.70
CA GLY A 94 17.63 -4.60 12.79
C GLY A 94 16.78 -3.95 11.71
N LYS A 95 16.13 -4.74 10.85
CA LYS A 95 15.26 -4.24 9.75
C LYS A 95 13.88 -3.81 10.21
N ALA A 96 13.39 -4.33 11.32
CA ALA A 96 12.06 -4.04 11.87
C ALA A 96 12.10 -3.86 13.39
N ARG A 97 11.00 -3.32 13.94
CA ARG A 97 10.79 -3.27 15.40
C ARG A 97 10.27 -4.62 15.91
N LEU A 98 10.38 -4.84 17.23
CA LEU A 98 9.81 -6.02 17.88
C LEU A 98 8.34 -6.22 17.49
N PRO A 99 7.93 -7.43 17.11
CA PRO A 99 6.52 -7.74 16.84
C PRO A 99 5.62 -7.36 18.02
N ARG A 100 4.41 -6.91 17.71
CA ARG A 100 3.42 -6.53 18.73
C ARG A 100 2.32 -7.58 18.85
N PHE A 101 1.74 -7.67 20.04
CA PHE A 101 0.50 -8.40 20.26
C PHE A 101 -0.63 -7.80 19.40
N LYS A 102 -1.43 -8.66 18.80
CA LYS A 102 -2.56 -8.26 17.94
C LYS A 102 -3.83 -8.13 18.78
N SER A 103 -4.49 -6.97 18.73
CA SER A 103 -5.78 -6.74 19.37
C SER A 103 -6.94 -6.90 18.39
N LYS A 104 -8.12 -7.31 18.88
CA LYS A 104 -9.33 -7.40 18.06
C LYS A 104 -9.75 -6.04 17.48
N LYS A 105 -9.52 -4.96 18.23
CA LYS A 105 -9.95 -3.59 17.88
C LYS A 105 -9.03 -2.91 16.87
N PHE A 106 -7.72 -3.06 17.02
CA PHE A 106 -6.74 -2.26 16.27
C PHE A 106 -5.99 -3.05 15.19
N SER A 107 -5.98 -4.37 15.27
CA SER A 107 -5.30 -5.18 14.27
C SER A 107 -6.16 -5.41 13.03
N LYS A 108 -5.51 -5.58 11.89
CA LYS A 108 -6.18 -5.90 10.63
C LYS A 108 -6.95 -7.22 10.78
N GLN A 109 -8.24 -7.18 10.49
CA GLN A 109 -9.09 -8.36 10.48
C GLN A 109 -8.82 -9.16 9.21
N ALA A 110 -7.85 -10.07 9.29
CA ALA A 110 -7.42 -10.89 8.15
C ALA A 110 -6.76 -12.18 8.64
N TYR A 111 -6.90 -13.24 7.85
CA TYR A 111 -6.20 -14.50 8.09
C TYR A 111 -5.67 -15.09 6.78
N PRO A 112 -4.57 -15.87 6.82
CA PRO A 112 -4.08 -16.59 5.66
C PRO A 112 -5.00 -17.78 5.36
N VAL A 113 -5.18 -18.07 4.07
CA VAL A 113 -5.97 -19.19 3.58
C VAL A 113 -5.03 -20.23 2.97
N SER A 114 -5.46 -21.48 2.89
CA SER A 114 -4.76 -22.51 2.12
C SER A 114 -4.56 -22.08 0.67
N PRO A 115 -3.38 -22.31 0.06
CA PRO A 115 -3.15 -22.02 -1.34
C PRO A 115 -3.92 -22.96 -2.30
N ARG A 116 -4.56 -24.01 -1.76
CA ARG A 116 -5.39 -24.93 -2.53
C ARG A 116 -6.76 -24.30 -2.80
N LEU A 117 -6.77 -23.36 -3.75
CA LEU A 117 -7.98 -22.68 -4.20
C LEU A 117 -8.40 -23.26 -5.55
N SER A 118 -9.69 -23.43 -5.77
CA SER A 118 -10.25 -23.77 -7.08
C SER A 118 -11.28 -22.71 -7.47
N PHE A 119 -11.08 -22.11 -8.63
CA PHE A 119 -11.95 -21.07 -9.17
C PHE A 119 -12.87 -21.63 -10.24
N SER A 120 -14.16 -21.31 -10.12
CA SER A 120 -15.15 -21.41 -11.18
C SER A 120 -15.45 -20.01 -11.73
N SER A 121 -16.35 -19.89 -12.70
CA SER A 121 -16.78 -18.57 -13.23
C SER A 121 -17.45 -17.66 -12.18
N THR A 122 -18.11 -18.23 -11.18
CA THR A 122 -18.93 -17.49 -10.21
C THR A 122 -18.52 -17.65 -8.76
N TYR A 123 -17.78 -18.69 -8.42
CA TYR A 123 -17.36 -18.98 -7.05
C TYR A 123 -15.91 -19.44 -6.96
N VAL A 124 -15.34 -19.28 -5.78
CA VAL A 124 -14.05 -19.85 -5.39
C VAL A 124 -14.28 -20.87 -4.29
N GLN A 125 -13.70 -22.08 -4.46
CA GLN A 125 -13.69 -23.11 -3.42
C GLN A 125 -12.55 -22.82 -2.46
N ILE A 126 -12.86 -22.68 -1.17
CA ILE A 126 -11.92 -22.37 -0.10
C ILE A 126 -12.01 -23.44 0.97
N GLU A 127 -10.85 -23.95 1.42
CA GLU A 127 -10.77 -24.95 2.48
C GLU A 127 -11.51 -24.49 3.74
N LYS A 128 -12.31 -25.36 4.35
CA LYS A 128 -13.16 -25.11 5.52
C LYS A 128 -14.30 -24.10 5.34
N LEU A 129 -14.39 -23.40 4.21
CA LEU A 129 -15.47 -22.44 3.91
C LEU A 129 -16.42 -22.94 2.81
N GLY A 130 -15.95 -23.89 1.99
CA GLY A 130 -16.72 -24.34 0.85
C GLY A 130 -16.70 -23.34 -0.32
N ARG A 131 -17.80 -23.28 -1.07
CA ARG A 131 -17.97 -22.39 -2.22
C ARG A 131 -18.38 -21.00 -1.78
N VAL A 132 -17.56 -20.01 -2.13
CA VAL A 132 -17.85 -18.58 -1.82
C VAL A 132 -17.96 -17.84 -3.14
N THR A 133 -19.08 -17.16 -3.37
CA THR A 133 -19.29 -16.35 -4.57
C THR A 133 -18.33 -15.17 -4.60
N TYR A 134 -17.88 -14.81 -5.81
CA TYR A 134 -17.00 -13.66 -5.98
C TYR A 134 -17.40 -12.80 -7.16
N GLN A 135 -16.93 -11.57 -7.17
CA GLN A 135 -17.03 -10.65 -8.30
C GLN A 135 -15.71 -9.96 -8.53
N THR A 136 -15.26 -9.95 -9.76
CA THR A 136 -14.07 -9.21 -10.20
C THR A 136 -14.27 -8.68 -11.61
N ASN A 137 -13.74 -7.48 -11.85
CA ASN A 137 -13.60 -6.91 -13.20
C ASN A 137 -12.19 -7.17 -13.75
N LEU A 138 -11.34 -7.88 -13.00
CA LEU A 138 -10.00 -8.22 -13.41
C LEU A 138 -10.03 -9.54 -14.19
N TYR A 139 -9.29 -9.56 -15.28
CA TYR A 139 -8.96 -10.84 -15.92
C TYR A 139 -8.06 -11.63 -14.96
N LEU A 140 -8.56 -12.77 -14.52
CA LEU A 140 -7.79 -13.73 -13.75
C LEU A 140 -7.27 -14.78 -14.73
N PRO A 141 -5.96 -14.93 -14.90
CA PRO A 141 -5.39 -15.93 -15.78
C PRO A 141 -5.53 -17.33 -15.14
N LEU A 142 -6.76 -17.82 -15.07
CA LEU A 142 -7.09 -19.11 -14.48
C LEU A 142 -6.86 -20.21 -15.51
N GLY A 143 -5.79 -20.99 -15.36
CA GLY A 143 -5.46 -22.16 -16.18
C GLY A 143 -5.28 -23.41 -15.33
N LYS A 144 -5.25 -24.59 -15.95
CA LYS A 144 -4.89 -25.83 -15.27
C LYS A 144 -3.46 -25.73 -14.74
N GLY A 145 -3.27 -25.92 -13.43
CA GLY A 145 -1.94 -25.88 -12.79
C GLY A 145 -1.53 -24.55 -12.16
N ASN A 146 -2.37 -23.53 -12.16
CA ASN A 146 -2.05 -22.25 -11.52
C ASN A 146 -1.76 -22.41 -10.02
N LYS A 147 -0.59 -21.94 -9.59
CA LYS A 147 -0.19 -21.90 -8.19
C LYS A 147 -0.58 -20.55 -7.56
N PHE A 148 -1.46 -20.62 -6.57
CA PHE A 148 -1.83 -19.44 -5.79
C PHE A 148 -0.86 -19.23 -4.63
N MET A 149 -0.30 -18.04 -4.53
CA MET A 149 0.67 -17.71 -3.49
C MET A 149 0.08 -16.74 -2.49
N ASN A 150 0.34 -17.01 -1.19
CA ASN A 150 -0.03 -16.16 -0.06
C ASN A 150 -1.50 -15.69 -0.04
N PRO A 151 -2.50 -16.55 -0.31
CA PRO A 151 -3.88 -16.13 -0.28
C PRO A 151 -4.28 -15.72 1.13
N ARG A 152 -5.04 -14.61 1.23
CA ARG A 152 -5.55 -14.07 2.51
C ARG A 152 -6.95 -13.52 2.34
N ILE A 153 -7.83 -13.83 3.27
CA ILE A 153 -9.13 -13.17 3.39
C ILE A 153 -9.00 -12.02 4.39
N SER A 154 -9.56 -10.86 4.05
CA SER A 154 -9.56 -9.68 4.91
C SER A 154 -10.89 -8.94 4.88
N LYS A 155 -11.30 -8.39 6.04
CA LYS A 155 -12.46 -7.52 6.16
C LYS A 155 -12.06 -6.07 5.90
N GLN A 156 -12.79 -5.39 5.02
CA GLN A 156 -12.61 -3.96 4.71
C GLN A 156 -13.96 -3.23 4.86
N GLY A 157 -14.25 -2.75 6.05
CA GLY A 157 -15.60 -2.27 6.41
C GLY A 157 -16.59 -3.44 6.35
N LYS A 158 -17.62 -3.30 5.53
CA LYS A 158 -18.63 -4.36 5.28
C LYS A 158 -18.27 -5.33 4.14
N LYS A 159 -17.07 -5.22 3.56
CA LYS A 159 -16.67 -6.01 2.39
C LYS A 159 -15.61 -7.04 2.77
N TRP A 160 -15.73 -8.23 2.19
CA TRP A 160 -14.73 -9.27 2.27
C TRP A 160 -13.89 -9.30 1.00
N ILE A 161 -12.59 -9.39 1.16
CA ILE A 161 -11.61 -9.37 0.06
C ILE A 161 -10.71 -10.59 0.20
N LEU A 162 -10.67 -11.40 -0.84
CA LEU A 162 -9.63 -12.39 -1.06
C LEU A 162 -8.47 -11.74 -1.83
N SER A 163 -7.30 -11.73 -1.23
CA SER A 163 -6.06 -11.27 -1.88
C SER A 163 -5.15 -12.48 -2.09
N LEU A 164 -4.56 -12.59 -3.26
CA LEU A 164 -3.63 -13.66 -3.64
C LEU A 164 -2.61 -13.15 -4.66
N SER A 165 -1.53 -13.89 -4.84
CA SER A 165 -0.57 -13.66 -5.91
C SER A 165 -0.54 -14.90 -6.82
N MET A 166 -0.29 -14.67 -8.10
CA MET A 166 -0.19 -15.71 -9.12
C MET A 166 0.99 -15.41 -10.03
N GLU A 167 1.55 -16.45 -10.59
CA GLU A 167 2.48 -16.35 -11.70
C GLU A 167 1.71 -16.08 -12.98
N CYS A 168 2.10 -15.04 -13.71
CA CYS A 168 1.49 -14.64 -14.96
C CYS A 168 2.57 -14.58 -16.03
N GLU A 169 2.21 -14.89 -17.25
CA GLU A 169 3.08 -14.69 -18.40
C GLU A 169 3.46 -13.22 -18.53
N SER A 170 4.68 -12.94 -18.95
CA SER A 170 5.14 -11.60 -19.30
C SER A 170 4.87 -11.34 -20.77
N GLN A 171 4.20 -10.25 -21.05
CA GLN A 171 4.04 -9.77 -22.42
C GLN A 171 5.30 -9.01 -22.82
N ALA A 172 5.83 -9.27 -24.00
CA ALA A 172 6.87 -8.44 -24.60
C ALA A 172 6.27 -7.15 -25.15
N TYR A 173 6.92 -6.04 -24.91
CA TYR A 173 6.54 -4.71 -25.40
C TYR A 173 7.66 -4.16 -26.28
N GLN A 174 7.29 -3.55 -27.40
CA GLN A 174 8.23 -2.79 -28.21
C GLN A 174 8.34 -1.38 -27.62
N LEU A 175 9.50 -1.04 -27.10
CA LEU A 175 9.75 0.27 -26.49
C LEU A 175 10.08 1.30 -27.57
N ILE A 176 9.70 2.56 -27.32
CA ILE A 176 10.07 3.70 -28.15
C ILE A 176 11.40 4.23 -27.64
N ASP A 177 12.34 4.52 -28.53
CA ASP A 177 13.65 5.07 -28.18
C ASP A 177 13.52 6.55 -27.77
N THR A 178 12.87 6.78 -26.65
CA THR A 178 12.60 8.10 -26.09
C THR A 178 12.77 8.04 -24.57
N THR A 179 13.32 9.11 -24.02
CA THR A 179 13.44 9.29 -22.58
C THR A 179 12.20 9.99 -22.01
N MET A 180 11.86 9.68 -20.77
CA MET A 180 10.80 10.36 -20.03
C MET A 180 11.34 10.84 -18.69
N GLY A 181 11.12 12.11 -18.35
CA GLY A 181 11.44 12.65 -17.02
C GLY A 181 10.18 13.03 -16.25
N ILE A 182 10.13 12.73 -14.97
CA ILE A 182 8.97 12.94 -14.09
C ILE A 182 9.40 13.72 -12.86
N ASP A 183 8.91 14.95 -12.75
CA ASP A 183 9.01 15.80 -11.55
C ASP A 183 7.73 15.69 -10.73
N LEU A 184 7.85 15.34 -9.43
CA LEU A 184 6.71 15.14 -8.51
C LEU A 184 6.51 16.36 -7.62
N GLY A 185 5.29 16.88 -7.55
CA GLY A 185 5.00 18.11 -6.82
C GLY A 185 3.76 18.06 -5.91
N ILE A 186 3.65 19.05 -5.03
CA ILE A 186 2.46 19.27 -4.19
C ILE A 186 1.41 20.11 -4.93
N LYS A 187 1.83 21.02 -5.81
CA LYS A 187 0.93 21.88 -6.59
C LYS A 187 0.22 21.04 -7.63
N GLU A 188 0.99 20.39 -8.47
CA GLU A 188 0.56 19.33 -9.37
C GLU A 188 1.03 17.98 -8.83
N LEU A 189 0.46 16.86 -9.27
CA LEU A 189 0.94 15.54 -8.87
C LEU A 189 2.27 15.22 -9.55
N ALA A 190 2.31 15.47 -10.86
CA ALA A 190 3.51 15.25 -11.67
C ALA A 190 3.51 16.19 -12.87
N VAL A 191 4.70 16.70 -13.21
CA VAL A 191 5.00 17.33 -14.49
C VAL A 191 5.97 16.40 -15.21
N VAL A 192 5.68 16.11 -16.48
CA VAL A 192 6.40 15.07 -17.23
C VAL A 192 6.88 15.64 -18.57
N SER A 193 8.13 15.37 -18.89
CA SER A 193 8.72 15.54 -20.21
C SER A 193 8.77 14.19 -20.92
N PHE A 194 8.24 14.10 -22.12
CA PHE A 194 8.31 12.93 -22.97
C PHE A 194 8.56 13.39 -24.43
N GLY A 195 9.78 13.23 -24.89
CA GLY A 195 10.25 13.95 -26.11
C GLY A 195 9.97 15.45 -25.95
N ASP A 196 9.40 16.06 -26.97
CA ASP A 196 9.03 17.50 -26.97
C ASP A 196 7.70 17.79 -26.26
N SER A 197 7.03 16.76 -25.76
CA SER A 197 5.71 16.89 -25.13
C SER A 197 5.79 17.13 -23.62
N LYS A 198 5.05 18.15 -23.15
CA LYS A 198 4.78 18.39 -21.73
C LYS A 198 3.45 17.74 -21.34
N LEU A 199 3.47 16.92 -20.27
CA LEU A 199 2.25 16.36 -19.67
C LEU A 199 2.14 16.86 -18.24
N VAL A 200 0.95 17.28 -17.83
CA VAL A 200 0.69 17.76 -16.46
C VAL A 200 -0.42 16.93 -15.83
N PHE A 201 -0.14 16.34 -14.69
CA PHE A 201 -1.10 15.60 -13.89
C PHE A 201 -1.48 16.43 -12.66
N HIS A 202 -2.72 16.90 -12.64
CA HIS A 202 -3.20 17.79 -11.59
C HIS A 202 -3.34 17.09 -10.25
N ASN A 203 -3.27 17.87 -9.17
CA ASN A 203 -3.46 17.34 -7.82
C ASN A 203 -4.95 17.00 -7.57
N ILE A 204 -5.30 15.71 -7.54
CA ILE A 204 -6.66 15.21 -7.32
C ILE A 204 -7.28 15.72 -6.01
N ASN A 205 -6.44 16.04 -5.00
CA ASN A 205 -6.91 16.53 -3.71
C ASN A 205 -7.50 17.95 -3.77
N LYS A 206 -7.24 18.69 -4.85
CA LYS A 206 -7.79 20.02 -5.08
C LYS A 206 -9.18 20.01 -5.72
N THR A 207 -9.64 18.84 -6.19
CA THR A 207 -10.93 18.72 -6.86
C THR A 207 -12.11 19.00 -5.91
N PRO A 208 -13.21 19.59 -6.41
CA PRO A 208 -14.41 19.88 -5.58
C PRO A 208 -14.95 18.63 -4.88
N ARG A 209 -14.91 17.47 -5.57
CA ARG A 209 -15.35 16.18 -5.03
C ARG A 209 -14.57 15.77 -3.80
N VAL A 210 -13.25 15.86 -3.84
CA VAL A 210 -12.39 15.47 -2.70
C VAL A 210 -12.55 16.48 -1.57
N LYS A 211 -12.59 17.79 -1.85
CA LYS A 211 -12.79 18.84 -0.85
C LYS A 211 -14.12 18.67 -0.10
N ARG A 212 -15.23 18.36 -0.81
CA ARG A 212 -16.53 18.07 -0.18
C ARG A 212 -16.48 16.87 0.76
N LEU A 213 -15.81 15.79 0.34
CA LEU A 213 -15.65 14.60 1.20
C LEU A 213 -14.80 14.91 2.44
N GLU A 214 -13.73 15.68 2.31
CA GLU A 214 -12.88 16.07 3.44
C GLU A 214 -13.61 17.01 4.43
N SER A 215 -14.42 17.94 3.91
CA SER A 215 -15.27 18.80 4.74
C SER A 215 -16.29 17.97 5.53
N LYS A 216 -17.00 17.06 4.85
CA LYS A 216 -17.95 16.14 5.49
C LYS A 216 -17.26 15.26 6.56
N LEU A 217 -16.05 14.77 6.26
CA LEU A 217 -15.25 14.01 7.22
C LEU A 217 -14.97 14.79 8.49
N LYS A 218 -14.48 16.04 8.36
CA LYS A 218 -14.21 16.93 9.50
C LYS A 218 -15.47 17.20 10.33
N HIS A 219 -16.60 17.43 9.67
CA HIS A 219 -17.89 17.63 10.36
C HIS A 219 -18.28 16.41 11.19
N LEU A 220 -18.25 15.23 10.59
CA LEU A 220 -18.58 13.97 11.29
C LEU A 220 -17.63 13.69 12.46
N GLN A 221 -16.33 13.92 12.29
CA GLN A 221 -15.34 13.76 13.35
C GLN A 221 -15.63 14.67 14.54
N ARG A 222 -15.94 15.95 14.30
CA ARG A 222 -16.34 16.91 15.35
C ARG A 222 -17.61 16.46 16.07
N THR A 223 -18.60 15.98 15.30
CA THR A 223 -19.86 15.46 15.86
C THR A 223 -19.61 14.26 16.78
N VAL A 224 -18.77 13.34 16.37
CA VAL A 224 -18.41 12.16 17.19
C VAL A 224 -17.65 12.57 18.44
N SER A 225 -16.67 13.49 18.34
CA SER A 225 -15.95 14.00 19.51
C SER A 225 -16.88 14.62 20.54
N ARG A 226 -17.80 15.51 20.12
CA ARG A 226 -18.79 16.12 21.02
C ARG A 226 -19.69 15.07 21.69
N LYS A 227 -20.13 14.05 20.94
CA LYS A 227 -20.96 12.96 21.50
C LYS A 227 -20.21 12.16 22.57
N TYR A 228 -18.90 11.90 22.38
CA TYR A 228 -18.08 11.27 23.41
C TYR A 228 -17.87 12.18 24.62
N GLU A 229 -17.65 13.48 24.44
CA GLU A 229 -17.51 14.43 25.53
C GLU A 229 -18.78 14.45 26.41
N VAL A 230 -19.95 14.55 25.79
CA VAL A 230 -21.23 14.53 26.50
C VAL A 230 -21.45 13.16 27.18
N GLY A 231 -21.22 12.06 26.47
CA GLY A 231 -21.36 10.71 27.03
C GLY A 231 -20.43 10.46 28.22
N ASN A 232 -19.18 10.92 28.17
CA ASN A 232 -18.24 10.79 29.27
C ASN A 232 -18.63 11.62 30.52
N LYS A 233 -19.31 12.75 30.32
CA LYS A 233 -19.86 13.57 31.42
C LYS A 233 -21.06 12.89 32.07
N LEU A 234 -21.95 12.30 31.26
CA LEU A 234 -23.16 11.62 31.74
C LEU A 234 -22.85 10.25 32.38
N HIS A 235 -21.81 9.58 31.95
CA HIS A 235 -21.42 8.24 32.40
C HIS A 235 -19.94 8.19 32.77
N PRO A 236 -19.52 8.81 33.89
CA PRO A 236 -18.10 8.89 34.27
C PRO A 236 -17.46 7.52 34.51
N ASP A 237 -18.26 6.54 34.96
CA ASP A 237 -17.79 5.16 35.21
C ASP A 237 -17.67 4.32 33.93
N ASN A 238 -18.30 4.73 32.84
CA ASN A 238 -18.29 4.03 31.54
C ASN A 238 -17.86 4.96 30.41
N LYS A 239 -16.63 5.49 30.52
CA LYS A 239 -16.05 6.38 29.51
C LYS A 239 -16.01 5.72 28.15
N TYR A 240 -16.25 6.51 27.10
CA TYR A 240 -16.27 6.08 25.69
C TYR A 240 -17.37 5.05 25.34
N LEU A 241 -18.49 5.10 26.06
CA LEU A 241 -19.67 4.29 25.73
C LEU A 241 -20.12 4.57 24.29
N LYS A 242 -20.22 3.52 23.48
CA LYS A 242 -20.64 3.63 22.09
C LYS A 242 -22.15 3.53 21.92
N THR A 243 -22.81 4.67 21.86
CA THR A 243 -24.24 4.72 21.50
C THR A 243 -24.48 4.30 20.04
N GLY A 244 -25.71 3.94 19.70
CA GLY A 244 -26.10 3.61 18.32
C GLY A 244 -25.81 4.76 17.33
N ALA A 245 -25.97 6.02 17.78
CA ALA A 245 -25.65 7.19 16.98
C ALA A 245 -24.13 7.34 16.74
N ILE A 246 -23.30 7.11 17.74
CA ILE A 246 -21.84 7.13 17.60
C ILE A 246 -21.39 6.04 16.60
N LYS A 247 -21.91 4.80 16.76
CA LYS A 247 -21.57 3.69 15.84
C LYS A 247 -21.91 4.04 14.38
N ARG A 248 -23.08 4.62 14.13
CA ARG A 248 -23.49 5.06 12.77
C ARG A 248 -22.55 6.14 12.20
N HIS A 249 -22.16 7.15 13.00
CA HIS A 249 -21.23 8.20 12.55
C HIS A 249 -19.83 7.65 12.30
N GLU A 250 -19.31 6.77 13.16
CA GLU A 250 -18.03 6.10 12.96
C GLU A 250 -18.03 5.28 11.65
N GLU A 251 -19.12 4.59 11.35
CA GLU A 251 -19.26 3.86 10.08
C GLU A 251 -19.24 4.81 8.87
N LEU A 252 -19.93 5.95 8.95
CA LEU A 252 -19.86 6.98 7.90
C LEU A 252 -18.47 7.54 7.72
N ILE A 253 -17.73 7.80 8.81
CA ILE A 253 -16.33 8.24 8.79
C ILE A 253 -15.47 7.20 8.08
N CYS A 254 -15.56 5.92 8.44
CA CYS A 254 -14.84 4.84 7.78
C CYS A 254 -15.16 4.75 6.27
N ASN A 255 -16.41 4.92 5.91
CA ASN A 255 -16.85 4.92 4.51
C ASN A 255 -16.25 6.09 3.71
N ILE A 256 -16.17 7.30 4.31
CA ILE A 256 -15.56 8.46 3.66
C ILE A 256 -14.04 8.26 3.51
N TYR A 257 -13.34 7.78 4.54
CA TYR A 257 -11.91 7.45 4.43
C TYR A 257 -11.64 6.46 3.30
N ARG A 258 -12.47 5.41 3.19
CA ARG A 258 -12.37 4.43 2.10
C ARG A 258 -12.59 5.07 0.73
N LYS A 259 -13.62 5.94 0.58
CA LYS A 259 -13.87 6.67 -0.67
C LYS A 259 -12.69 7.55 -1.06
N LEU A 260 -12.15 8.34 -0.12
CA LEU A 260 -10.97 9.19 -0.36
C LEU A 260 -9.75 8.37 -0.75
N SER A 261 -9.47 7.28 -0.04
CA SER A 261 -8.38 6.37 -0.37
C SER A 261 -8.53 5.76 -1.77
N ASN A 262 -9.73 5.32 -2.13
CA ASN A 262 -10.01 4.75 -3.44
C ASN A 262 -9.85 5.77 -4.57
N ILE A 263 -10.34 7.01 -4.39
CA ILE A 263 -10.18 8.09 -5.37
C ILE A 263 -8.69 8.35 -5.63
N ARG A 264 -7.88 8.50 -4.56
CA ARG A 264 -6.44 8.75 -4.68
C ARG A 264 -5.71 7.57 -5.34
N LYS A 265 -5.97 6.35 -4.89
CA LYS A 265 -5.36 5.15 -5.48
C LYS A 265 -5.71 4.98 -6.96
N ASN A 266 -6.99 5.14 -7.30
CA ASN A 266 -7.43 5.04 -8.69
C ASN A 266 -6.75 6.08 -9.57
N TYR A 267 -6.65 7.31 -9.10
CA TYR A 267 -5.96 8.38 -9.83
C TYR A 267 -4.48 8.06 -10.05
N LEU A 268 -3.76 7.63 -9.00
CA LEU A 268 -2.36 7.20 -9.14
C LEU A 268 -2.23 6.04 -10.13
N HIS A 269 -3.13 5.06 -10.09
CA HIS A 269 -3.11 3.93 -11.02
C HIS A 269 -3.35 4.35 -12.48
N GLN A 270 -4.28 5.28 -12.72
CA GLN A 270 -4.55 5.84 -14.06
C GLN A 270 -3.35 6.63 -14.56
N THR A 271 -2.80 7.54 -13.74
CA THR A 271 -1.62 8.34 -14.09
C THR A 271 -0.42 7.48 -14.43
N THR A 272 -0.04 6.57 -13.53
CA THR A 272 1.12 5.69 -13.75
C THR A 272 0.90 4.71 -14.91
N HIS A 273 -0.34 4.27 -15.15
CA HIS A 273 -0.67 3.44 -16.31
C HIS A 273 -0.50 4.23 -17.62
N MET A 274 -1.03 5.45 -17.68
CA MET A 274 -0.90 6.33 -18.85
C MET A 274 0.57 6.59 -19.19
N LEU A 275 1.41 6.85 -18.17
CA LEU A 275 2.84 7.09 -18.38
C LEU A 275 3.55 5.88 -18.97
N VAL A 276 3.40 4.70 -18.36
CA VAL A 276 4.09 3.50 -18.86
C VAL A 276 3.49 2.97 -20.18
N SER A 277 2.25 3.33 -20.51
CA SER A 277 1.62 2.97 -21.81
C SER A 277 2.20 3.74 -22.99
N LYS A 278 2.97 4.81 -22.75
CA LYS A 278 3.75 5.49 -23.78
C LYS A 278 5.02 4.72 -24.19
N LEU A 279 5.36 3.66 -23.46
CA LEU A 279 6.47 2.74 -23.74
C LEU A 279 7.83 3.44 -23.96
N PRO A 280 8.23 4.43 -23.12
CA PRO A 280 9.56 4.99 -23.22
C PRO A 280 10.62 3.92 -22.94
N ARG A 281 11.82 4.08 -23.52
CA ARG A 281 12.96 3.19 -23.22
C ARG A 281 13.42 3.36 -21.77
N VAL A 282 13.46 4.59 -21.27
CA VAL A 282 13.88 4.91 -19.91
C VAL A 282 13.02 6.01 -19.29
N VAL A 283 12.80 5.92 -17.99
CA VAL A 283 12.09 6.91 -17.17
C VAL A 283 13.01 7.41 -16.06
N GLY A 284 13.24 8.72 -16.00
CA GLY A 284 13.95 9.40 -14.93
C GLY A 284 13.00 10.00 -13.91
N MET A 285 13.26 9.77 -12.62
CA MET A 285 12.52 10.36 -11.51
C MET A 285 13.47 10.85 -10.42
N GLU A 286 13.06 11.88 -9.68
CA GLU A 286 13.80 12.33 -8.50
C GLU A 286 13.71 11.36 -7.31
N THR A 287 14.74 11.35 -6.48
CA THR A 287 14.76 10.61 -5.21
C THR A 287 14.21 11.45 -4.07
N LEU A 288 12.89 11.35 -3.81
CA LEU A 288 12.22 12.11 -2.76
C LEU A 288 12.46 11.51 -1.36
N ASN A 289 12.96 12.34 -0.43
CA ASN A 289 12.99 11.99 0.99
C ASN A 289 11.62 12.23 1.65
N VAL A 290 10.64 11.39 1.33
CA VAL A 290 9.28 11.52 1.85
C VAL A 290 9.23 11.56 3.39
N ILE A 291 10.05 10.74 4.07
CA ILE A 291 10.11 10.69 5.54
C ILE A 291 10.60 12.03 6.10
N GLY A 292 11.65 12.61 5.53
CA GLY A 292 12.17 13.92 5.92
C GLY A 292 11.17 15.04 5.65
N MET A 293 10.52 15.02 4.49
CA MET A 293 9.49 15.99 4.13
C MET A 293 8.28 15.94 5.07
N MET A 294 7.91 14.76 5.57
CA MET A 294 6.79 14.60 6.52
C MET A 294 7.08 15.12 7.93
N LYS A 295 8.34 15.41 8.28
CA LYS A 295 8.69 16.09 9.54
C LYS A 295 8.18 17.53 9.57
N ASN A 296 8.01 18.17 8.42
CA ASN A 296 7.41 19.50 8.32
C ASN A 296 5.89 19.45 8.57
N ARG A 297 5.42 19.92 9.71
CA ARG A 297 4.01 19.90 10.13
C ARG A 297 3.05 20.54 9.12
N HIS A 298 3.47 21.60 8.43
CA HIS A 298 2.64 22.34 7.45
C HIS A 298 2.46 21.58 6.13
N LEU A 299 3.43 20.74 5.76
CA LEU A 299 3.44 19.99 4.51
C LEU A 299 3.05 18.52 4.66
N ALA A 300 3.24 17.93 5.83
CA ALA A 300 3.05 16.50 6.09
C ALA A 300 1.71 15.94 5.57
N ASN A 301 0.60 16.62 5.89
CA ASN A 301 -0.73 16.19 5.44
C ASN A 301 -0.87 16.27 3.90
N ARG A 302 -0.29 17.27 3.25
CA ARG A 302 -0.33 17.43 1.78
C ARG A 302 0.49 16.34 1.12
N ILE A 303 1.70 16.07 1.61
CA ILE A 303 2.62 15.04 1.13
C ILE A 303 1.98 13.65 1.28
N GLN A 304 1.43 13.34 2.46
CA GLN A 304 0.73 12.08 2.70
C GLN A 304 -0.43 11.85 1.72
N LYS A 305 -1.20 12.91 1.41
CA LYS A 305 -2.33 12.84 0.49
C LYS A 305 -1.92 12.67 -0.97
N GLN A 306 -0.74 13.14 -1.38
CA GLN A 306 -0.20 12.95 -2.73
C GLN A 306 0.20 11.50 -2.98
N GLY A 307 0.76 10.81 -1.97
CA GLY A 307 1.11 9.40 -2.09
C GLY A 307 2.34 9.17 -2.97
N PHE A 308 3.38 10.01 -2.88
CA PHE A 308 4.61 9.91 -3.68
C PHE A 308 5.27 8.53 -3.62
N TYR A 309 5.35 7.93 -2.44
CA TYR A 309 5.87 6.57 -2.30
C TYR A 309 5.05 5.55 -3.10
N GLU A 310 3.72 5.64 -3.06
CA GLU A 310 2.84 4.75 -3.82
C GLU A 310 2.95 5.00 -5.33
N PHE A 311 3.13 6.24 -5.75
CA PHE A 311 3.40 6.59 -7.15
C PHE A 311 4.69 5.91 -7.63
N TYR A 312 5.80 6.10 -6.90
CA TYR A 312 7.08 5.48 -7.23
C TYR A 312 6.97 3.94 -7.25
N ARG A 313 6.36 3.33 -6.22
CA ARG A 313 6.13 1.89 -6.17
C ARG A 313 5.36 1.38 -7.38
N GLN A 314 4.36 2.14 -7.84
CA GLN A 314 3.59 1.79 -9.04
C GLN A 314 4.41 1.93 -10.31
N MET A 315 5.20 2.97 -10.45
CA MET A 315 6.12 3.12 -11.57
C MET A 315 7.12 1.96 -11.62
N GLN A 316 7.72 1.62 -10.49
CA GLN A 316 8.71 0.55 -10.38
C GLN A 316 8.21 -0.80 -10.93
N TYR A 317 7.06 -1.30 -10.47
CA TYR A 317 6.59 -2.59 -10.95
C TYR A 317 5.98 -2.52 -12.36
N LYS A 318 5.36 -1.41 -12.73
CA LYS A 318 4.77 -1.24 -14.08
C LYS A 318 5.84 -1.07 -15.15
N CYS A 319 6.92 -0.34 -14.86
CA CYS A 319 8.08 -0.24 -15.74
C CYS A 319 8.72 -1.63 -15.91
N LYS A 320 8.99 -2.32 -14.79
CA LYS A 320 9.54 -3.70 -14.83
C LYS A 320 8.66 -4.64 -15.65
N GLU A 321 7.33 -4.52 -15.55
CA GLU A 321 6.38 -5.34 -16.32
C GLU A 321 6.52 -5.14 -17.82
N ARG A 322 6.90 -3.95 -18.27
CA ARG A 322 7.02 -3.58 -19.68
C ARG A 322 8.45 -3.56 -20.23
N GLY A 323 9.44 -3.89 -19.38
CA GLY A 323 10.86 -3.80 -19.77
C GLY A 323 11.40 -2.36 -19.81
N ILE A 324 10.66 -1.38 -19.29
CA ILE A 324 11.07 0.03 -19.20
C ILE A 324 12.12 0.17 -18.07
N ILE A 325 13.23 0.84 -18.35
CA ILE A 325 14.26 1.12 -17.36
C ILE A 325 13.80 2.32 -16.50
N LEU A 326 13.74 2.14 -15.18
CA LEU A 326 13.42 3.22 -14.23
C LEU A 326 14.66 3.65 -13.50
N VAL A 327 15.11 4.89 -13.73
CA VAL A 327 16.27 5.53 -13.12
C VAL A 327 15.80 6.51 -12.06
N GLN A 328 16.35 6.42 -10.86
CA GLN A 328 16.22 7.46 -9.83
C GLN A 328 17.45 8.36 -9.88
N ALA A 329 17.23 9.65 -10.09
CA ALA A 329 18.29 10.64 -10.01
C ALA A 329 18.86 10.70 -8.59
N ASP A 330 20.14 11.04 -8.47
CA ASP A 330 20.77 11.27 -7.17
C ASP A 330 19.93 12.28 -6.36
N ARG A 331 19.92 12.05 -5.04
CA ARG A 331 19.10 12.88 -4.12
C ARG A 331 19.43 14.36 -4.18
N PHE A 332 20.66 14.72 -4.49
CA PHE A 332 21.14 16.09 -4.55
C PHE A 332 21.27 16.60 -5.98
N TYR A 333 20.84 15.83 -6.98
CA TYR A 333 20.84 16.28 -8.36
C TYR A 333 19.96 17.54 -8.49
N PRO A 334 20.52 18.67 -8.97
CA PRO A 334 19.84 19.95 -8.96
C PRO A 334 18.89 20.11 -10.17
N SER A 335 17.97 19.15 -10.37
CA SER A 335 17.07 19.10 -11.53
C SER A 335 16.33 20.41 -11.79
N SER A 336 15.81 21.08 -10.77
CA SER A 336 15.09 22.36 -10.90
C SER A 336 15.99 23.58 -11.07
N LYS A 337 17.29 23.48 -10.68
CA LYS A 337 18.24 24.60 -10.77
C LYS A 337 19.11 24.57 -12.01
N THR A 338 19.18 23.44 -12.69
CA THR A 338 19.96 23.27 -13.93
C THR A 338 19.12 23.73 -15.13
N CYS A 339 19.74 24.48 -16.04
CA CYS A 339 19.13 24.84 -17.30
C CYS A 339 19.07 23.62 -18.22
N SER A 340 17.89 23.23 -18.65
CA SER A 340 17.71 22.08 -19.56
C SER A 340 18.27 22.32 -20.96
N HIS A 341 18.57 23.58 -21.33
CA HIS A 341 19.12 23.93 -22.64
C HIS A 341 20.65 23.99 -22.62
N CYS A 342 21.27 24.69 -21.64
CA CYS A 342 22.72 24.95 -21.67
C CYS A 342 23.47 24.38 -20.46
N GLY A 343 22.84 23.65 -19.54
CA GLY A 343 23.45 23.03 -18.38
C GLY A 343 23.86 24.00 -17.26
N HIS A 344 23.67 25.32 -17.41
CA HIS A 344 24.04 26.29 -16.37
C HIS A 344 23.22 26.09 -15.10
N ILE A 345 23.88 26.09 -13.90
CA ILE A 345 23.23 25.91 -12.60
C ILE A 345 22.96 27.28 -11.97
N LYS A 346 21.70 27.64 -11.83
CA LYS A 346 21.24 28.84 -11.15
C LYS A 346 21.14 28.59 -9.65
N LYS A 347 22.10 29.11 -8.85
CA LYS A 347 22.20 28.84 -7.41
C LYS A 347 21.10 29.54 -6.59
N ASP A 348 20.68 30.73 -7.00
CA ASP A 348 19.77 31.66 -6.32
C ASP A 348 18.26 31.40 -6.58
N LEU A 349 17.93 30.31 -7.28
CA LEU A 349 16.53 29.93 -7.54
C LEU A 349 15.77 29.64 -6.23
N LYS A 350 14.72 30.44 -5.97
CA LYS A 350 13.87 30.31 -4.78
C LYS A 350 12.76 29.27 -4.97
N LEU A 351 12.25 28.71 -3.91
CA LEU A 351 11.11 27.75 -3.96
C LEU A 351 9.80 28.43 -4.42
N SER A 352 9.69 29.76 -4.26
CA SER A 352 8.55 30.55 -4.75
C SER A 352 8.53 30.73 -6.27
N ASP A 353 9.71 30.66 -6.90
CA ASP A 353 9.84 30.92 -8.33
C ASP A 353 9.18 29.79 -9.12
N ARG A 354 8.30 30.17 -10.03
CA ARG A 354 7.56 29.20 -10.88
C ARG A 354 8.11 29.15 -12.29
N THR A 355 8.74 30.23 -12.72
CA THR A 355 9.40 30.33 -14.01
C THR A 355 10.90 30.24 -13.79
N TYR A 356 11.54 29.36 -14.53
CA TYR A 356 13.00 29.27 -14.59
C TYR A 356 13.46 30.20 -15.72
N ARG A 357 14.33 31.16 -15.39
CA ARG A 357 15.02 32.01 -16.37
C ARG A 357 16.52 31.78 -16.27
N CYS A 358 17.12 31.33 -17.34
CA CYS A 358 18.57 31.06 -17.39
C CYS A 358 19.36 32.36 -17.56
N PRO A 359 20.29 32.69 -16.62
CA PRO A 359 21.09 33.92 -16.78
C PRO A 359 22.15 33.79 -17.88
N LYS A 360 22.50 32.59 -18.36
CA LYS A 360 23.52 32.35 -19.37
C LYS A 360 22.97 32.38 -20.81
N CYS A 361 21.86 31.67 -21.06
CA CYS A 361 21.32 31.53 -22.43
C CYS A 361 19.96 32.19 -22.63
N GLY A 362 19.41 32.84 -21.59
CA GLY A 362 18.12 33.57 -21.69
C GLY A 362 16.88 32.67 -21.73
N MET A 363 17.01 31.31 -21.73
CA MET A 363 15.88 30.41 -21.81
C MET A 363 14.91 30.65 -20.65
N GLU A 364 13.63 30.69 -20.97
CA GLU A 364 12.55 30.80 -19.99
C GLU A 364 11.56 29.63 -20.10
N LEU A 365 11.38 28.90 -18.99
CA LEU A 365 10.47 27.74 -18.91
C LEU A 365 9.78 27.67 -17.55
N ASP A 366 8.64 26.97 -17.51
CA ASP A 366 8.08 26.54 -16.22
C ASP A 366 9.12 25.70 -15.46
N ARG A 367 9.34 26.01 -14.18
CA ARG A 367 10.39 25.38 -13.37
C ARG A 367 10.24 23.86 -13.23
N ASP A 368 9.00 23.41 -13.02
CA ASP A 368 8.71 21.99 -12.80
C ASP A 368 8.88 21.23 -14.14
N TYR A 369 8.60 21.88 -15.28
CA TYR A 369 8.87 21.31 -16.62
C TYR A 369 10.37 21.27 -16.95
N ASN A 370 11.12 22.35 -16.62
CA ASN A 370 12.58 22.34 -16.74
C ASN A 370 13.20 21.19 -15.92
N ALA A 371 12.70 20.96 -14.70
CA ALA A 371 13.14 19.84 -13.88
C ALA A 371 12.83 18.48 -14.53
N ALA A 372 11.65 18.32 -15.13
CA ALA A 372 11.28 17.10 -15.82
C ALA A 372 12.19 16.82 -17.03
N ILE A 373 12.55 17.84 -17.83
CA ILE A 373 13.50 17.69 -18.93
C ILE A 373 14.87 17.24 -18.42
N ASN A 374 15.37 17.88 -17.36
CA ASN A 374 16.66 17.51 -16.76
C ASN A 374 16.67 16.07 -16.21
N LEU A 375 15.55 15.60 -15.66
CA LEU A 375 15.41 14.20 -15.22
C LEU A 375 15.39 13.22 -16.40
N ALA A 376 14.81 13.61 -17.54
CA ALA A 376 14.87 12.83 -18.78
C ALA A 376 16.31 12.73 -19.30
N HIS A 377 17.06 13.84 -19.36
CA HIS A 377 18.46 13.88 -19.77
C HIS A 377 19.33 13.04 -18.83
N TYR A 378 19.15 13.17 -17.51
CA TYR A 378 19.87 12.37 -16.52
C TYR A 378 19.69 10.87 -16.74
N ALA A 379 18.45 10.44 -16.98
CA ALA A 379 18.14 9.03 -17.23
C ALA A 379 18.71 8.53 -18.57
N GLY A 380 18.69 9.36 -19.60
CA GLY A 380 19.30 9.08 -20.91
C GLY A 380 20.81 8.88 -20.80
N ALA A 381 21.51 9.80 -20.11
CA ALA A 381 22.96 9.72 -19.93
C ALA A 381 23.40 8.45 -19.18
N ILE A 382 22.63 8.01 -18.14
CA ILE A 382 22.92 6.75 -17.45
C ILE A 382 22.73 5.55 -18.38
N LEU A 383 21.77 5.58 -19.27
CA LEU A 383 21.50 4.50 -20.21
C LEU A 383 22.65 4.34 -21.23
N GLU A 384 23.26 5.45 -21.65
CA GLU A 384 24.38 5.46 -22.60
C GLU A 384 25.71 4.97 -21.97
N THR A 385 25.83 5.07 -20.65
CA THR A 385 27.02 4.65 -19.90
C THR A 385 26.94 3.23 -19.32
N ALA A 386 25.78 2.56 -19.39
CA ALA A 386 25.52 1.22 -18.89
C ALA A 386 25.56 0.16 -20.01
#